data_cc39a1c39632c3538f86fdee33d91cd9
#
_entry.id   cc39a1c39632c3538f86fdee33d91cd9
#
_cell.length_a   1.000
_cell.length_b   1.000
_cell.length_c   1.000
_cell.angle_alpha   90.00
_cell.angle_beta   90.00
_cell.angle_gamma   90.00
#
_symmetry.space_group_name_H-M   'P 1'
#
loop_
_entity.id
_entity.type
_entity.pdbx_description
1 polymer ?
#
loop_
_entity_poly.entity_id
_entity_poly.type
_entity_poly.pdbx_seq_one_letter_code
_entity_poly.pdbx_strand_id
1 'polypeptide(L)'
;VDLDRYAGRWYEIASIPNRFQRHCLGNTVASYRPVEEQRIEVINSCLDKDGSLDTAQGIARIVDTGSNAKLEVSFVSLFGWHLFWGDYWVLELADDYSYVIVGTPNYRYGWILSRTPELSTEIRQYLDERLRASGYDPAVFVETPQGLQ
;
A
#
# COMPACT_ATOMS: atom_id res chain seq x y z
N VAL A 1 1.48 1.70 -15.34
CA VAL A 1 0.57 0.90 -14.50
C VAL A 1 -0.80 0.86 -15.12
N ASP A 2 -1.30 -0.33 -15.33
CA ASP A 2 -2.68 -0.54 -15.77
C ASP A 2 -3.58 -0.56 -14.53
N LEU A 3 -4.41 0.47 -14.37
CA LEU A 3 -5.23 0.62 -13.16
C LEU A 3 -6.28 -0.48 -13.01
N ASP A 4 -6.80 -1.00 -14.10
CA ASP A 4 -7.77 -2.11 -14.05
C ASP A 4 -7.12 -3.39 -13.55
N ARG A 5 -5.87 -3.65 -13.93
CA ARG A 5 -5.10 -4.79 -13.42
C ARG A 5 -4.65 -4.58 -11.98
N TYR A 6 -4.39 -3.33 -11.61
CA TYR A 6 -3.95 -2.97 -10.25
C TYR A 6 -5.12 -3.04 -9.25
N ALA A 7 -6.33 -2.93 -9.71
CA ALA A 7 -7.53 -2.94 -8.88
C ALA A 7 -7.68 -4.24 -8.10
N GLY A 8 -8.48 -4.20 -7.05
CA GLY A 8 -8.79 -5.35 -6.21
C GLY A 8 -8.03 -5.36 -4.91
N ARG A 9 -7.88 -6.52 -4.32
CA ARG A 9 -7.32 -6.71 -2.98
C ARG A 9 -5.80 -6.92 -3.04
N TRP A 10 -5.11 -6.27 -2.10
CA TRP A 10 -3.68 -6.43 -1.88
C TRP A 10 -3.42 -6.65 -0.40
N TYR A 11 -2.69 -7.72 -0.07
CA TYR A 11 -2.25 -7.97 1.31
C TYR A 11 -0.96 -7.21 1.58
N GLU A 12 -0.88 -6.55 2.75
CA GLU A 12 0.36 -5.95 3.19
C GLU A 12 1.28 -7.04 3.73
N ILE A 13 2.47 -7.14 3.17
CA ILE A 13 3.49 -8.12 3.59
C ILE A 13 4.42 -7.48 4.63
N ALA A 14 4.81 -6.24 4.39
CA ALA A 14 5.68 -5.49 5.28
C ALA A 14 5.52 -4.00 5.03
N SER A 15 5.85 -3.20 6.01
CA SER A 15 5.81 -1.75 5.87
C SER A 15 6.83 -1.08 6.80
N ILE A 16 7.19 0.16 6.47
CA ILE A 16 7.88 1.02 7.40
C ILE A 16 6.84 1.46 8.44
N PRO A 17 7.09 1.26 9.75
CA PRO A 17 6.13 1.64 10.78
C PRO A 17 5.72 3.11 10.66
N ASN A 18 4.43 3.37 10.75
CA ASN A 18 3.90 4.72 10.62
C ASN A 18 2.74 4.93 11.59
N ARG A 19 2.47 6.20 11.90
CA ARG A 19 1.45 6.56 12.90
C ARG A 19 0.02 6.24 12.46
N PHE A 20 -0.22 6.12 11.15
CA PHE A 20 -1.56 5.85 10.63
C PHE A 20 -1.99 4.41 10.89
N GLN A 21 -1.02 3.49 11.00
CA GLN A 21 -1.25 2.06 11.20
C GLN A 21 -0.83 1.57 12.57
N ARG A 22 -0.51 2.48 13.49
CA ARG A 22 0.00 2.14 14.82
C ARG A 22 -0.97 1.27 15.63
N HIS A 23 -2.27 1.41 15.38
CA HIS A 23 -3.32 0.63 16.03
C HIS A 23 -3.53 -0.75 15.41
N CYS A 24 -2.90 -1.05 14.28
CA CYS A 24 -3.07 -2.32 13.57
C CYS A 24 -2.19 -3.40 14.16
N LEU A 25 -2.77 -4.57 14.46
CA LEU A 25 -2.00 -5.78 14.83
C LEU A 25 -1.53 -6.54 13.58
N GLY A 26 -2.32 -6.54 12.53
CA GLY A 26 -2.06 -7.28 11.32
C GLY A 26 -3.30 -7.45 10.48
N ASN A 27 -3.32 -8.46 9.62
CA ASN A 27 -4.39 -8.69 8.64
C ASN A 27 -4.66 -7.45 7.78
N THR A 28 -3.62 -6.64 7.54
CA THR A 28 -3.74 -5.39 6.81
C THR A 28 -3.92 -5.68 5.33
N VAL A 29 -4.95 -5.09 4.76
CA VAL A 29 -5.35 -5.27 3.36
C VAL A 29 -5.69 -3.91 2.78
N ALA A 30 -5.26 -3.67 1.55
CA ALA A 30 -5.69 -2.52 0.77
C ALA A 30 -6.54 -3.02 -0.40
N SER A 31 -7.64 -2.33 -0.66
CA SER A 31 -8.50 -2.63 -1.81
C SER A 31 -8.64 -1.37 -2.65
N TYR A 32 -8.44 -1.50 -3.95
CA TYR A 32 -8.48 -0.40 -4.90
C TYR A 32 -9.55 -0.63 -5.95
N ARG A 33 -10.35 0.40 -6.23
CA ARG A 33 -11.40 0.35 -7.24
C ARG A 33 -11.35 1.63 -8.08
N PRO A 34 -11.01 1.54 -9.39
CA PRO A 34 -11.06 2.70 -10.25
C PRO A 34 -12.47 3.29 -10.30
N VAL A 35 -12.55 4.61 -10.20
CA VAL A 35 -13.77 5.37 -10.37
C VAL A 35 -13.53 6.41 -11.46
N GLU A 36 -14.49 7.29 -11.70
CA GLU A 36 -14.36 8.25 -12.81
C GLU A 36 -13.17 9.21 -12.68
N GLU A 37 -12.73 9.76 -13.80
CA GLU A 37 -11.77 10.88 -13.92
C GLU A 37 -10.40 10.59 -13.26
N GLN A 38 -9.84 9.39 -13.54
CA GLN A 38 -8.49 9.04 -13.08
C GLN A 38 -8.36 9.03 -11.55
N ARG A 39 -9.44 8.65 -10.88
CA ARG A 39 -9.47 8.48 -9.43
C ARG A 39 -9.65 7.03 -9.08
N ILE A 40 -9.19 6.68 -7.89
CA ILE A 40 -9.27 5.33 -7.35
C ILE A 40 -9.83 5.42 -5.93
N GLU A 41 -10.89 4.65 -5.66
CA GLU A 41 -11.36 4.47 -4.30
C GLU A 41 -10.41 3.52 -3.59
N VAL A 42 -10.00 3.88 -2.38
CA VAL A 42 -9.07 3.10 -1.56
C VAL A 42 -9.77 2.71 -0.27
N ILE A 43 -9.76 1.42 0.05
CA ILE A 43 -10.26 0.94 1.33
C ILE A 43 -9.13 0.14 1.98
N ASN A 44 -8.65 0.63 3.12
CA ASN A 44 -7.65 -0.06 3.93
C ASN A 44 -8.32 -0.64 5.16
N SER A 45 -7.99 -1.87 5.49
CA SER A 45 -8.51 -2.51 6.69
C SER A 45 -7.39 -3.25 7.42
N CYS A 46 -7.54 -3.36 8.73
CA CYS A 46 -6.65 -4.15 9.57
C CYS A 46 -7.39 -4.66 10.80
N LEU A 47 -6.82 -5.69 11.42
CA LEU A 47 -7.23 -6.10 12.75
C LEU A 47 -6.56 -5.16 13.74
N ASP A 48 -7.35 -4.45 14.56
CA ASP A 48 -6.77 -3.55 15.54
C ASP A 48 -6.50 -4.25 16.88
N LYS A 49 -5.93 -3.51 17.83
CA LYS A 49 -5.46 -4.07 19.10
C LYS A 49 -6.57 -4.56 20.01
N ASP A 50 -7.81 -4.17 19.78
CA ASP A 50 -8.95 -4.66 20.56
C ASP A 50 -9.66 -5.85 19.91
N GLY A 51 -9.14 -6.33 18.77
CA GLY A 51 -9.71 -7.46 18.06
C GLY A 51 -10.78 -7.10 17.04
N SER A 52 -11.03 -5.82 16.81
CA SER A 52 -12.01 -5.34 15.84
C SER A 52 -11.39 -5.13 14.48
N LEU A 53 -12.20 -5.22 13.44
CA LEU A 53 -11.80 -4.81 12.10
C LEU A 53 -11.91 -3.30 11.99
N ASP A 54 -10.78 -2.65 11.73
CA ASP A 54 -10.74 -1.21 11.47
C ASP A 54 -10.64 -0.97 9.97
N THR A 55 -11.44 -0.04 9.46
CA THR A 55 -11.52 0.26 8.04
C THR A 55 -11.39 1.76 7.81
N ALA A 56 -10.50 2.14 6.90
CA ALA A 56 -10.36 3.52 6.46
C ALA A 56 -10.64 3.61 4.97
N GLN A 57 -11.41 4.60 4.58
CA GLN A 57 -11.77 4.85 3.19
C GLN A 57 -11.13 6.14 2.70
N GLY A 58 -10.59 6.10 1.50
CA GLY A 58 -9.93 7.24 0.90
C GLY A 58 -10.09 7.29 -0.61
N ILE A 59 -9.51 8.32 -1.19
CA ILE A 59 -9.45 8.52 -2.64
C ILE A 59 -8.00 8.73 -3.03
N ALA A 60 -7.57 8.04 -4.08
CA ALA A 60 -6.30 8.32 -4.74
C ALA A 60 -6.57 9.03 -6.06
N ARG A 61 -5.70 9.97 -6.40
CA ARG A 61 -5.73 10.65 -7.70
C ARG A 61 -4.40 10.46 -8.40
N ILE A 62 -4.44 10.33 -9.72
CA ILE A 62 -3.24 10.13 -10.52
C ILE A 62 -2.58 11.49 -10.74
N VAL A 63 -1.28 11.57 -10.41
CA VAL A 63 -0.48 12.77 -10.60
C VAL A 63 0.30 12.67 -11.91
N ASP A 64 0.84 11.49 -12.23
CA ASP A 64 1.56 11.25 -13.46
C ASP A 64 0.71 10.38 -14.40
N THR A 65 0.00 11.01 -15.30
CA THR A 65 -0.89 10.31 -16.23
C THR A 65 -0.15 9.54 -17.32
N GLY A 66 1.14 9.82 -17.51
CA GLY A 66 1.94 9.09 -18.50
C GLY A 66 2.26 7.66 -18.06
N SER A 67 2.51 7.45 -16.76
CA SER A 67 2.86 6.14 -16.21
C SER A 67 1.79 5.54 -15.31
N ASN A 68 0.89 6.37 -14.76
CA ASN A 68 -0.05 6.00 -13.69
C ASN A 68 0.64 5.41 -12.46
N ALA A 69 1.93 5.71 -12.26
CA ALA A 69 2.73 5.16 -11.18
C ALA A 69 2.93 6.12 -10.01
N LYS A 70 2.56 7.38 -10.18
CA LYS A 70 2.63 8.39 -9.13
C LYS A 70 1.25 8.91 -8.84
N LEU A 71 0.80 8.68 -7.62
CA LEU A 71 -0.52 9.06 -7.14
C LEU A 71 -0.39 9.87 -5.86
N GLU A 72 -1.48 10.53 -5.50
CA GLU A 72 -1.65 11.08 -4.16
C GLU A 72 -2.89 10.47 -3.55
N VAL A 73 -2.82 10.14 -2.27
CA VAL A 73 -3.90 9.49 -1.53
C VAL A 73 -4.33 10.39 -0.38
N SER A 74 -5.64 10.55 -0.21
CA SER A 74 -6.23 11.24 0.92
C SER A 74 -7.33 10.40 1.52
N PHE A 75 -7.32 10.24 2.84
CA PHE A 75 -8.37 9.53 3.54
C PHE A 75 -9.45 10.50 4.00
N VAL A 76 -10.71 10.02 4.00
CA VAL A 76 -11.85 10.81 4.43
C VAL A 76 -11.71 11.07 5.93
N SER A 77 -11.65 12.35 6.29
CA SER A 77 -11.68 12.78 7.68
C SER A 77 -13.11 13.04 8.14
N LEU A 78 -13.27 13.49 9.36
CA LEU A 78 -14.56 13.97 9.86
C LEU A 78 -15.14 15.02 8.89
N PHE A 79 -16.42 14.91 8.58
CA PHE A 79 -17.16 15.79 7.67
C PHE A 79 -16.86 15.58 6.19
N GLY A 80 -16.18 14.48 5.81
CA GLY A 80 -15.93 14.16 4.42
C GLY A 80 -14.88 15.02 3.72
N TRP A 81 -14.07 15.76 4.47
CA TRP A 81 -13.02 16.60 3.91
C TRP A 81 -11.73 15.83 3.72
N HIS A 82 -11.11 15.99 2.55
CA HIS A 82 -9.79 15.44 2.25
C HIS A 82 -8.74 16.49 2.60
N LEU A 83 -8.27 16.47 3.85
CA LEU A 83 -7.40 17.52 4.38
C LEU A 83 -5.95 17.39 3.93
N PHE A 84 -5.49 16.17 3.70
CA PHE A 84 -4.09 15.92 3.36
C PHE A 84 -4.00 14.94 2.21
N TRP A 85 -3.10 15.23 1.28
CA TRP A 85 -2.76 14.35 0.18
C TRP A 85 -1.33 13.85 0.40
N GLY A 86 -1.17 12.55 0.60
CA GLY A 86 0.12 11.91 0.73
C GLY A 86 0.54 11.23 -0.57
N ASP A 87 1.84 11.23 -0.82
CA ASP A 87 2.37 10.56 -2.02
C ASP A 87 2.18 9.06 -1.95
N TYR A 88 1.94 8.46 -3.10
CA TYR A 88 1.83 7.02 -3.30
C TYR A 88 2.49 6.70 -4.62
N TRP A 89 3.75 6.26 -4.57
CA TRP A 89 4.53 5.98 -5.76
C TRP A 89 4.74 4.49 -5.92
N VAL A 90 4.37 3.96 -7.08
CA VAL A 90 4.66 2.57 -7.43
C VAL A 90 6.10 2.49 -7.89
N LEU A 91 6.95 1.87 -7.09
CA LEU A 91 8.39 1.79 -7.33
C LEU A 91 8.81 0.54 -8.07
N GLU A 92 8.16 -0.58 -7.78
CA GLU A 92 8.40 -1.87 -8.41
C GLU A 92 7.07 -2.60 -8.51
N LEU A 93 6.77 -3.17 -9.67
CA LEU A 93 5.52 -3.90 -9.89
C LEU A 93 5.84 -5.15 -10.71
N ALA A 94 5.38 -6.30 -10.23
CA ALA A 94 5.54 -7.55 -10.98
C ALA A 94 4.83 -7.47 -12.33
N ASP A 95 5.39 -8.09 -13.36
CA ASP A 95 4.78 -8.12 -14.69
C ASP A 95 3.37 -8.71 -14.66
N ASP A 96 3.14 -9.70 -13.81
CA ASP A 96 1.84 -10.35 -13.61
C ASP A 96 0.98 -9.67 -12.53
N TYR A 97 1.44 -8.54 -11.98
CA TYR A 97 0.76 -7.79 -10.92
C TYR A 97 0.56 -8.60 -9.63
N SER A 98 1.46 -9.54 -9.34
CA SER A 98 1.38 -10.38 -8.13
C SER A 98 1.95 -9.71 -6.88
N TYR A 99 2.90 -8.80 -7.03
CA TYR A 99 3.47 -8.02 -5.93
C TYR A 99 3.81 -6.60 -6.38
N VAL A 100 3.96 -5.70 -5.39
CA VAL A 100 4.29 -4.30 -5.65
C VAL A 100 5.05 -3.73 -4.46
N ILE A 101 5.99 -2.82 -4.75
CA ILE A 101 6.59 -1.94 -3.74
C ILE A 101 6.02 -0.55 -3.96
N VAL A 102 5.47 0.02 -2.90
CA VAL A 102 4.93 1.38 -2.88
C VAL A 102 5.76 2.21 -1.91
N GLY A 103 6.07 3.42 -2.29
CA GLY A 103 6.84 4.30 -1.42
C GLY A 103 6.53 5.77 -1.66
N THR A 104 7.37 6.60 -1.07
CA THR A 104 7.26 8.06 -1.16
C THR A 104 8.63 8.66 -1.52
N PRO A 105 8.65 9.87 -2.10
CA PRO A 105 9.92 10.48 -2.50
C PRO A 105 10.85 10.82 -1.34
N ASN A 106 10.33 10.93 -0.11
CA ASN A 106 11.12 11.25 1.08
C ASN A 106 11.58 10.00 1.85
N TYR A 107 11.26 8.79 1.38
CA TYR A 107 11.61 7.50 1.99
C TYR A 107 11.05 7.29 3.41
N ARG A 108 10.09 8.11 3.84
CA ARG A 108 9.48 7.97 5.18
C ARG A 108 8.49 6.83 5.25
N TYR A 109 7.85 6.52 4.14
CA TYR A 109 6.82 5.50 4.04
C TYR A 109 7.21 4.50 2.97
N GLY A 110 6.84 3.26 3.19
CA GLY A 110 7.05 2.20 2.22
C GLY A 110 6.23 0.98 2.59
N TRP A 111 5.75 0.30 1.57
CA TRP A 111 4.93 -0.90 1.71
C TRP A 111 5.33 -1.93 0.68
N ILE A 112 5.31 -3.19 1.09
CA ILE A 112 5.33 -4.33 0.19
C ILE A 112 3.96 -4.95 0.23
N LEU A 113 3.30 -5.02 -0.93
CA LEU A 113 1.96 -5.58 -1.07
C LEU A 113 2.01 -6.80 -1.98
N SER A 114 1.09 -7.74 -1.77
CA SER A 114 0.99 -8.96 -2.55
C SER A 114 -0.46 -9.36 -2.75
N ARG A 115 -0.72 -10.05 -3.86
CA ARG A 115 -2.04 -10.64 -4.12
C ARG A 115 -2.34 -11.82 -3.19
N THR A 116 -1.30 -12.41 -2.61
CA THR A 116 -1.42 -13.51 -1.65
C THR A 116 -0.93 -13.05 -0.29
N PRO A 117 -1.41 -13.65 0.82
CA PRO A 117 -1.00 -13.24 2.17
C PRO A 117 0.45 -13.56 2.51
N GLU A 118 1.11 -14.36 1.69
CA GLU A 118 2.51 -14.73 1.89
C GLU A 118 3.29 -14.61 0.59
N LEU A 119 4.57 -14.28 0.68
CA LEU A 119 5.52 -14.29 -0.43
C LEU A 119 6.58 -15.36 -0.20
N SER A 120 7.08 -15.96 -1.28
CA SER A 120 8.21 -16.87 -1.19
C SER A 120 9.46 -16.12 -0.72
N THR A 121 10.38 -16.85 -0.10
CA THR A 121 11.65 -16.30 0.35
C THR A 121 12.43 -15.70 -0.83
N GLU A 122 12.37 -16.34 -1.98
CA GLU A 122 13.07 -15.89 -3.19
C GLU A 122 12.53 -14.54 -3.69
N ILE A 123 11.19 -14.40 -3.75
CA ILE A 123 10.58 -13.13 -4.15
C ILE A 123 10.90 -12.06 -3.11
N ARG A 124 10.83 -12.38 -1.82
CA ARG A 124 11.15 -11.43 -0.77
C ARG A 124 12.59 -10.93 -0.86
N GLN A 125 13.55 -11.82 -1.13
CA GLN A 125 14.95 -11.43 -1.33
C GLN A 125 15.11 -10.53 -2.54
N TYR A 126 14.43 -10.84 -3.63
CA TYR A 126 14.43 -10.00 -4.83
C TYR A 126 13.88 -8.60 -4.50
N LEU A 127 12.77 -8.51 -3.76
CA LEU A 127 12.19 -7.23 -3.38
C LEU A 127 13.11 -6.44 -2.46
N ASP A 128 13.81 -7.10 -1.54
CA ASP A 128 14.78 -6.42 -0.68
C ASP A 128 15.91 -5.78 -1.51
N GLU A 129 16.37 -6.46 -2.54
CA GLU A 129 17.36 -5.89 -3.47
C GLU A 129 16.80 -4.70 -4.23
N ARG A 130 15.55 -4.78 -4.65
CA ARG A 130 14.88 -3.67 -5.35
C ARG A 130 14.65 -2.48 -4.43
N LEU A 131 14.37 -2.72 -3.15
CA LEU A 131 14.29 -1.65 -2.14
C LEU A 131 15.61 -0.91 -2.03
N ARG A 132 16.72 -1.65 -1.93
CA ARG A 132 18.06 -1.03 -1.88
C ARG A 132 18.35 -0.20 -3.13
N ALA A 133 18.01 -0.74 -4.29
CA ALA A 133 18.20 -0.03 -5.56
C ALA A 133 17.35 1.25 -5.64
N SER A 134 16.22 1.29 -4.94
CA SER A 134 15.34 2.46 -4.88
C SER A 134 15.73 3.48 -3.81
N GLY A 135 16.73 3.17 -2.98
CA GLY A 135 17.20 4.07 -1.91
C GLY A 135 16.66 3.74 -0.52
N TYR A 136 15.94 2.65 -0.36
CA TYR A 136 15.44 2.20 0.95
C TYR A 136 16.40 1.22 1.61
N ASP A 137 16.40 1.21 2.94
CA ASP A 137 17.01 0.16 3.73
C ASP A 137 15.95 -0.90 4.04
N PRO A 138 16.06 -2.14 3.52
CA PRO A 138 15.07 -3.17 3.80
C PRO A 138 14.90 -3.49 5.28
N ALA A 139 15.91 -3.24 6.10
CA ALA A 139 15.89 -3.52 7.53
C ALA A 139 14.88 -2.67 8.29
N VAL A 140 14.45 -1.52 7.75
CA VAL A 140 13.43 -0.69 8.41
C VAL A 140 12.00 -1.17 8.16
N PHE A 141 11.81 -2.14 7.28
CA PHE A 141 10.50 -2.74 7.01
C PHE A 141 10.20 -3.80 8.04
N VAL A 142 9.02 -3.70 8.65
CA VAL A 142 8.53 -4.65 9.65
C VAL A 142 7.49 -5.54 9.00
N GLU A 143 7.61 -6.85 9.23
CA GLU A 143 6.64 -7.83 8.69
C GLU A 143 5.25 -7.59 9.27
N THR A 144 4.26 -7.67 8.41
CA THR A 144 2.86 -7.53 8.79
C THR A 144 2.28 -8.92 8.98
N PRO A 145 1.84 -9.29 10.19
CA PRO A 145 1.20 -10.59 10.39
C PRO A 145 -0.08 -10.71 9.57
N GLN A 146 -0.25 -11.86 8.94
CA GLN A 146 -1.48 -12.22 8.22
C GLN A 146 -2.02 -13.52 8.83
N GLY A 147 -3.32 -13.77 8.63
CA GLY A 147 -3.95 -14.98 9.15
C GLY A 147 -4.27 -14.93 10.65
N LEU A 148 -4.31 -13.73 11.24
CA LEU A 148 -4.69 -13.57 12.65
C LEU A 148 -6.20 -13.79 12.83
N GLN A 149 -6.58 -14.34 13.97
CA GLN A 149 -7.98 -14.62 14.31
C GLN A 149 -8.44 -13.81 15.51
#